data_cba54f40f8c5db8a5ead4217095f19c4
#
_entry.id   cba54f40f8c5db8a5ead4217095f19c4
#
_cell.length_a   1.000
_cell.length_b   1.000
_cell.length_c   1.000
_cell.angle_alpha   90.00
_cell.angle_beta   90.00
_cell.angle_gamma   90.00
#
_symmetry.space_group_name_H-M   'P 1'
#
loop_
_entity.id
_entity.type
_entity.pdbx_description
1 polymer ?
#
loop_
_entity_poly.entity_id
_entity_poly.type
_entity_poly.pdbx_seq_one_letter_code
_entity_poly.pdbx_strand_id
1 'polypeptide(L)' 'MKIYIGLKENAKPTIFESEKEPNKETYPQYDVVFGPFKNREDAENYVKAMDQGVACGEG' A
#
# COMPACT_ATOMS: atom_id res chain seq x y z
N MET A 1 -1.38 -9.87 12.35
CA MET A 1 -1.97 -9.45 11.09
C MET A 1 -0.92 -8.81 10.22
N LYS A 2 -1.11 -8.87 8.93
CA LYS A 2 -0.15 -8.31 8.00
C LYS A 2 -0.63 -6.96 7.53
N ILE A 3 0.30 -6.11 7.16
CA ILE A 3 -0.01 -4.74 6.77
C ILE A 3 0.16 -4.59 5.28
N TYR A 4 -0.82 -3.96 4.66
CA TYR A 4 -0.85 -3.78 3.21
C TYR A 4 -1.16 -2.34 2.87
N ILE A 5 -0.83 -1.95 1.65
CA ILE A 5 -1.16 -0.64 1.12
C ILE A 5 -2.06 -0.83 -0.09
N GLY A 6 -3.25 -0.25 -0.05
CA GLY A 6 -4.17 -0.30 -1.16
C GLY A 6 -4.12 0.97 -1.97
N LEU A 7 -4.03 0.82 -3.28
CA LEU A 7 -3.96 1.95 -4.20
C LEU A 7 -5.18 1.94 -5.10
N LYS A 8 -5.74 3.11 -5.31
CA LYS A 8 -6.78 3.24 -6.31
C LYS A 8 -6.65 4.56 -7.02
N GLU A 9 -7.26 4.60 -8.19
CA GLU A 9 -7.13 5.74 -9.04
C GLU A 9 -7.71 6.98 -8.41
N ASN A 10 -7.01 8.08 -8.49
CA ASN A 10 -7.50 9.37 -8.00
C ASN A 10 -7.73 9.39 -6.50
N ALA A 11 -7.00 8.58 -5.78
CA ALA A 11 -7.12 8.56 -4.34
C ALA A 11 -5.75 8.32 -3.72
N LYS A 12 -5.60 8.75 -2.50
CA LYS A 12 -4.34 8.55 -1.82
C LYS A 12 -4.21 7.11 -1.37
N PRO A 13 -2.98 6.62 -1.22
CA PRO A 13 -2.78 5.26 -0.74
C PRO A 13 -3.35 5.07 0.66
N THR A 14 -3.88 3.90 0.89
CA THR A 14 -4.49 3.58 2.17
C THR A 14 -3.75 2.40 2.80
N ILE A 15 -3.34 2.56 4.05
CA ILE A 15 -2.69 1.48 4.78
C ILE A 15 -3.76 0.73 5.55
N PHE A 16 -3.80 -0.57 5.40
CA PHE A 16 -4.79 -1.38 6.10
C PHE A 16 -4.16 -2.70 6.53
N GLU A 17 -4.84 -3.38 7.44
CA GLU A 17 -4.36 -4.65 7.98
C GLU A 17 -5.27 -5.77 7.53
N SER A 18 -4.70 -6.92 7.26
CA SER A 18 -5.47 -8.07 6.86
C SER A 18 -4.77 -9.33 7.31
N GLU A 19 -5.54 -10.32 7.72
CA GLU A 19 -4.97 -11.59 8.11
C GLU A 19 -4.58 -12.41 6.90
N LYS A 20 -5.29 -12.23 5.81
CA LYS A 20 -5.04 -12.97 4.60
C LYS A 20 -4.63 -12.02 3.51
N GLU A 21 -4.00 -12.59 2.52
CA GLU A 21 -3.58 -11.78 1.39
C GLU A 21 -4.80 -11.20 0.70
N PRO A 22 -4.86 -9.88 0.58
CA PRO A 22 -6.02 -9.27 -0.07
C PRO A 22 -6.00 -9.52 -1.57
N ASN A 23 -7.19 -9.54 -2.13
CA ASN A 23 -7.32 -9.70 -3.58
C ASN A 23 -8.50 -8.86 -4.04
N LYS A 24 -8.76 -8.90 -5.33
CA LYS A 24 -9.82 -8.07 -5.88
C LYS A 24 -11.19 -8.46 -5.38
N GLU A 25 -11.35 -9.68 -4.96
CA GLU A 25 -12.65 -10.11 -4.45
C GLU A 25 -12.91 -9.57 -3.06
N THR A 26 -11.88 -9.53 -2.22
CA THR A 26 -12.05 -9.02 -0.88
C THR A 26 -11.95 -7.52 -0.82
N TYR A 27 -11.14 -6.92 -1.69
CA TYR A 27 -10.96 -5.49 -1.70
C TYR A 27 -11.08 -4.94 -3.10
N PRO A 28 -12.31 -4.98 -3.65
CA PRO A 28 -12.49 -4.52 -5.04
C PRO A 28 -12.27 -3.02 -5.21
N GLN A 29 -12.26 -2.27 -4.12
CA GLN A 29 -12.08 -0.84 -4.21
C GLN A 29 -10.64 -0.45 -4.53
N TYR A 30 -9.71 -1.36 -4.41
CA TYR A 30 -8.31 -1.06 -4.71
C TYR A 30 -7.90 -1.64 -6.04
N ASP A 31 -7.18 -0.84 -6.82
CA ASP A 31 -6.65 -1.30 -8.10
C ASP A 31 -5.42 -2.17 -7.89
N VAL A 32 -4.59 -1.78 -6.94
CA VAL A 32 -3.35 -2.50 -6.67
C VAL A 32 -3.17 -2.56 -5.17
N VAL A 33 -2.62 -3.66 -4.69
CA VAL A 33 -2.32 -3.80 -3.27
C VAL A 33 -0.87 -4.25 -3.14
N PHE A 34 -0.14 -3.56 -2.28
CA PHE A 34 1.24 -3.91 -1.99
C PHE A 34 1.37 -4.49 -0.60
N GLY A 35 2.30 -5.39 -0.43
CA GLY A 35 2.58 -5.99 0.85
C GLY A 35 2.86 -7.46 0.70
N PRO A 36 2.98 -8.15 1.80
CA PRO A 36 2.82 -7.64 3.17
C PRO A 36 4.05 -6.87 3.64
N PHE A 37 3.84 -5.90 4.51
CA PHE A 37 4.92 -5.15 5.12
C PHE A 37 5.13 -5.66 6.55
N LYS A 38 6.33 -5.51 7.04
CA LYS A 38 6.66 -5.99 8.35
C LYS A 38 5.86 -5.28 9.42
N ASN A 39 5.72 -3.98 9.28
CA ASN A 39 5.01 -3.19 10.27
C ASN A 39 4.44 -1.96 9.59
N ARG A 40 3.70 -1.19 10.37
CA ARG A 40 3.03 -0.02 9.82
C ARG A 40 4.04 1.05 9.40
N GLU A 41 5.13 1.14 10.12
CA GLU A 41 6.14 2.13 9.80
C GLU A 41 6.71 1.91 8.40
N ASP A 42 6.98 0.66 8.05
CA ASP A 42 7.47 0.35 6.72
C ASP A 42 6.45 0.75 5.66
N ALA A 43 5.18 0.48 5.91
CA ALA A 43 4.14 0.85 4.98
C ALA A 43 4.06 2.37 4.84
N GLU A 44 4.17 3.08 5.95
CA GLU A 44 4.11 4.53 5.90
C GLU A 44 5.28 5.12 5.15
N ASN A 45 6.46 4.55 5.32
CA ASN A 45 7.63 5.01 4.57
C ASN A 45 7.43 4.81 3.08
N TYR A 46 6.83 3.70 2.71
CA TYR A 46 6.55 3.44 1.30
C TYR A 46 5.57 4.47 0.74
N VAL A 47 4.51 4.74 1.49
CA VAL A 47 3.52 5.72 1.06
C VAL A 47 4.15 7.10 0.94
N LYS A 48 5.02 7.45 1.88
CA LYS A 48 5.68 8.72 1.87
C LYS A 48 6.54 8.89 0.62
N ALA A 49 7.26 7.84 0.26
CA ALA A 49 8.10 7.89 -0.93
C ALA A 49 7.25 8.06 -2.18
N MET A 50 6.12 7.37 -2.24
CA MET A 50 5.24 7.51 -3.38
C MET A 50 4.67 8.91 -3.48
N ASP A 51 4.27 9.45 -2.34
CA ASP A 51 3.64 10.75 -2.32
C ASP A 51 4.61 11.84 -2.74
N GLN A 52 5.88 11.67 -2.43
CA GLN A 52 6.89 12.62 -2.81
C GLN A 52 7.31 12.49 -4.28
N GLY A 53 6.84 11.47 -4.94
CA GLY A 53 7.19 11.24 -6.32
C GLY A 53 8.61 10.81 -6.50
N VAL A 54 9.19 10.27 -5.51
CA VAL A 54 10.54 9.89 -5.52
C VAL A 54 10.65 8.65 -6.14
N ALA A 55 10.65 8.54 -7.16
CA ALA A 55 10.82 7.43 -7.64
C ALA A 55 11.97 7.12 -7.71
N CYS A 56 12.23 6.59 -7.51
CA CYS A 56 13.22 6.27 -7.59
C CYS A 56 14.06 6.72 -8.04
N GLY A 57 14.25 6.82 -8.17
CA GLY A 57 14.98 7.20 -8.63
C GLY A 57 15.94 7.82 -8.33
N GLU A 58 16.11 8.12 -8.07
CA GLU A 58 16.97 8.61 -7.88
C GLU A 58 17.60 8.26 -7.31
N GLY A 59 17.53 8.01 -7.23
CA GLY A 59 18.24 7.32 -6.78
C GLY A 59 18.81 7.38 -6.43
#